data_8044cbce844c004a25ae6a71a67ed541
#
_entry.id   8044cbce844c004a25ae6a71a67ed541
#
_cell.length_a   1.000
_cell.length_b   1.000
_cell.length_c   1.000
_cell.angle_alpha   90.00
_cell.angle_beta   90.00
_cell.angle_gamma   90.00
#
_symmetry.space_group_name_H-M   'P 1'
#
loop_
_entity.id
_entity.type
_entity.pdbx_description
1 polymer ?
#
loop_
_entity_poly.entity_id
_entity_poly.type
_entity_poly.pdbx_seq_one_letter_code
_entity_poly.pdbx_strand_id
1 'polypeptide(L)'
;GIADEESRIQVEALVSNAAEFGVPYFAMEDIRQGIVHVIGPEQGFTQPGMTIVCGDSHTATHGAFGALAFGIGTSEVEHVLATQTLIQKPAKNMRITVDGDLAPGVTAKDIILAIIGKIGTAGGTGHVIEFAGSAISGLSMEGRMTICNMAIEGGARAGMIAPDEETFAYLRGRPMAPQGE
;
A
#
# COMPACT_ATOMS: atom_id res chain seq x y z
N GLY A 1 27.44 1.64 -9.50
CA GLY A 1 26.92 0.50 -10.29
C GLY A 1 26.55 -0.66 -9.38
N ILE A 2 25.70 -1.58 -9.85
CA ILE A 2 25.26 -2.77 -9.13
C ILE A 2 26.42 -3.78 -9.14
N ALA A 3 26.88 -4.15 -7.94
CA ALA A 3 28.04 -5.03 -7.78
C ALA A 3 27.68 -6.52 -7.94
N ASP A 4 26.45 -6.89 -7.60
CA ASP A 4 25.95 -8.26 -7.72
C ASP A 4 25.44 -8.51 -9.16
N GLU A 5 25.93 -9.58 -9.79
CA GLU A 5 25.63 -9.90 -11.19
C GLU A 5 24.16 -10.27 -11.40
N GLU A 6 23.55 -11.05 -10.48
CA GLU A 6 22.15 -11.45 -10.60
C GLU A 6 21.23 -10.25 -10.48
N SER A 7 21.49 -9.38 -9.53
CA SER A 7 20.75 -8.12 -9.36
C SER A 7 20.90 -7.20 -10.58
N ARG A 8 22.09 -7.14 -11.17
CA ARG A 8 22.35 -6.36 -12.39
C ARG A 8 21.49 -6.84 -13.56
N ILE A 9 21.47 -8.15 -13.80
CA ILE A 9 20.67 -8.76 -14.88
C ILE A 9 19.19 -8.44 -14.69
N GLN A 10 18.67 -8.53 -13.47
CA GLN A 10 17.27 -8.23 -13.17
C GLN A 10 16.91 -6.76 -13.44
N VAL A 11 17.77 -5.83 -13.02
CA VAL A 11 17.55 -4.39 -13.25
C VAL A 11 17.65 -4.05 -14.74
N GLU A 12 18.62 -4.61 -15.46
CA GLU A 12 18.77 -4.41 -16.91
C GLU A 12 17.57 -4.97 -17.68
N ALA A 13 17.05 -6.13 -17.28
CA ALA A 13 15.83 -6.70 -17.85
C ALA A 13 14.61 -5.80 -17.61
N LEU A 14 14.48 -5.26 -16.40
CA LEU A 14 13.39 -4.32 -16.07
C LEU A 14 13.45 -3.05 -16.92
N VAL A 15 14.64 -2.47 -17.07
CA VAL A 15 14.86 -1.28 -17.92
C VAL A 15 14.45 -1.57 -19.38
N SER A 16 14.92 -2.70 -19.92
CA SER A 16 14.62 -3.12 -21.30
C SER A 16 13.13 -3.33 -21.50
N ASN A 17 12.48 -4.06 -20.59
CA ASN A 17 11.05 -4.35 -20.68
C ASN A 17 10.22 -3.08 -20.53
N ALA A 18 10.56 -2.20 -19.59
CA ALA A 18 9.85 -0.94 -19.42
C ALA A 18 9.90 -0.07 -20.69
N ALA A 19 11.06 -0.04 -21.36
CA ALA A 19 11.22 0.68 -22.63
C ALA A 19 10.44 0.01 -23.78
N GLU A 20 10.47 -1.32 -23.88
CA GLU A 20 9.76 -2.10 -24.91
C GLU A 20 8.25 -1.90 -24.83
N PHE A 21 7.68 -1.95 -23.62
CA PHE A 21 6.26 -1.83 -23.40
C PHE A 21 5.77 -0.39 -23.15
N GLY A 22 6.68 0.59 -23.14
CA GLY A 22 6.34 2.02 -22.98
C GLY A 22 5.70 2.35 -21.63
N VAL A 23 6.06 1.62 -20.57
CA VAL A 23 5.53 1.87 -19.22
C VAL A 23 6.40 2.88 -18.46
N PRO A 24 5.82 3.73 -17.59
CA PRO A 24 6.58 4.64 -16.74
C PRO A 24 7.58 3.87 -15.87
N TYR A 25 8.83 4.29 -15.89
CA TYR A 25 9.91 3.70 -15.11
C TYR A 25 10.78 4.78 -14.48
N PHE A 26 10.96 4.72 -13.18
CA PHE A 26 11.87 5.60 -12.43
C PHE A 26 13.19 4.86 -12.21
N ALA A 27 14.16 5.15 -13.05
CA ALA A 27 15.48 4.52 -13.01
C ALA A 27 16.23 4.88 -11.70
N MET A 28 17.33 4.18 -11.43
CA MET A 28 18.11 4.36 -10.20
C MET A 28 18.62 5.79 -10.00
N GLU A 29 18.82 6.54 -11.08
CA GLU A 29 19.27 7.93 -11.07
C GLU A 29 18.12 8.95 -11.07
N ASP A 30 16.86 8.49 -11.20
CA ASP A 30 15.69 9.38 -11.16
C ASP A 30 15.43 9.81 -9.71
N ILE A 31 15.28 11.12 -9.49
CA ILE A 31 15.00 11.69 -8.17
C ILE A 31 13.69 11.14 -7.56
N ARG A 32 12.79 10.63 -8.37
CA ARG A 32 11.52 10.02 -7.95
C ARG A 32 11.65 8.53 -7.60
N GLN A 33 12.82 7.91 -7.86
CA GLN A 33 13.02 6.50 -7.56
C GLN A 33 12.96 6.27 -6.06
N GLY A 34 12.22 5.24 -5.64
CA GLY A 34 12.05 4.88 -4.25
C GLY A 34 11.13 3.68 -4.10
N ILE A 35 10.81 3.34 -2.85
CA ILE A 35 9.90 2.25 -2.57
C ILE A 35 8.48 2.61 -3.04
N VAL A 36 7.82 1.71 -3.75
CA VAL A 36 6.52 1.95 -4.41
C VAL A 36 5.44 2.41 -3.43
N HIS A 37 5.47 1.92 -2.19
CA HIS A 37 4.49 2.30 -1.16
C HIS A 37 4.62 3.75 -0.69
N VAL A 38 5.73 4.41 -0.99
CA VAL A 38 5.96 5.84 -0.73
C VAL A 38 5.78 6.64 -2.01
N ILE A 39 6.49 6.28 -3.08
CA ILE A 39 6.44 7.06 -4.33
C ILE A 39 5.08 6.98 -5.02
N GLY A 40 4.36 5.87 -4.89
CA GLY A 40 3.01 5.74 -5.45
C GLY A 40 2.06 6.83 -4.94
N PRO A 41 1.90 7.00 -3.62
CA PRO A 41 1.17 8.12 -3.03
C PRO A 41 1.79 9.50 -3.33
N GLU A 42 3.11 9.67 -3.17
CA GLU A 42 3.78 10.95 -3.37
C GLU A 42 3.66 11.48 -4.81
N GLN A 43 3.67 10.59 -5.78
CA GLN A 43 3.43 10.96 -7.18
C GLN A 43 1.94 11.05 -7.53
N GLY A 44 1.04 10.60 -6.65
CA GLY A 44 -0.40 10.59 -6.89
C GLY A 44 -0.90 9.43 -7.76
N PHE A 45 -0.12 8.36 -7.92
CA PHE A 45 -0.59 7.14 -8.58
C PHE A 45 -1.63 6.41 -7.74
N THR A 46 -1.46 6.41 -6.42
CA THR A 46 -2.39 5.79 -5.48
C THR A 46 -3.61 6.67 -5.30
N GLN A 47 -4.79 6.14 -5.65
CA GLN A 47 -6.05 6.88 -5.57
C GLN A 47 -7.12 6.05 -4.84
N PRO A 48 -8.09 6.70 -4.18
CA PRO A 48 -9.24 6.00 -3.61
C PRO A 48 -9.98 5.15 -4.65
N GLY A 49 -10.42 3.95 -4.24
CA GLY A 49 -11.18 3.03 -5.09
C GLY A 49 -10.35 2.22 -6.09
N MET A 50 -9.04 2.44 -6.16
CA MET A 50 -8.17 1.62 -7.03
C MET A 50 -7.94 0.23 -6.46
N THR A 51 -7.65 -0.73 -7.34
CA THR A 51 -7.03 -2.01 -6.98
C THR A 51 -5.55 -1.93 -7.33
N ILE A 52 -4.69 -2.23 -6.35
CA ILE A 52 -3.22 -2.15 -6.50
C ILE A 52 -2.61 -3.48 -6.11
N VAL A 53 -1.83 -4.06 -7.01
CA VAL A 53 -1.06 -5.28 -6.74
C VAL A 53 0.42 -5.05 -7.06
N CYS A 54 1.29 -5.68 -6.29
CA CYS A 54 2.74 -5.51 -6.42
C CYS A 54 3.43 -6.76 -5.85
N GLY A 55 4.64 -7.03 -6.27
CA GLY A 55 5.46 -8.15 -5.78
C GLY A 55 6.02 -7.97 -4.35
N ASP A 56 5.44 -7.07 -3.56
CA ASP A 56 5.83 -6.79 -2.17
C ASP A 56 4.66 -7.03 -1.21
N SER A 57 4.91 -7.72 -0.10
CA SER A 57 3.88 -8.05 0.90
C SER A 57 3.24 -6.81 1.54
N HIS A 58 3.98 -5.71 1.67
CA HIS A 58 3.51 -4.46 2.29
C HIS A 58 2.74 -3.54 1.34
N THR A 59 2.31 -4.04 0.19
CA THR A 59 1.40 -3.34 -0.74
C THR A 59 0.11 -2.87 -0.05
N ALA A 60 -0.29 -3.52 1.03
CA ALA A 60 -1.40 -3.07 1.88
C ALA A 60 -1.29 -1.61 2.37
N THR A 61 -0.08 -1.02 2.36
CA THR A 61 0.15 0.40 2.68
C THR A 61 -0.76 1.34 1.90
N HIS A 62 -1.02 1.04 0.62
CA HIS A 62 -1.88 1.86 -0.25
C HIS A 62 -3.35 1.87 0.20
N GLY A 63 -3.75 0.94 1.07
CA GLY A 63 -5.08 0.92 1.67
C GLY A 63 -5.36 2.13 2.58
N ALA A 64 -4.32 2.84 3.04
CA ALA A 64 -4.45 4.11 3.75
C ALA A 64 -5.16 5.20 2.92
N PHE A 65 -5.19 5.05 1.61
CA PHE A 65 -5.84 5.95 0.66
C PHE A 65 -7.21 5.41 0.17
N GLY A 66 -7.71 4.33 0.77
CA GLY A 66 -8.96 3.69 0.32
C GLY A 66 -8.81 2.84 -0.94
N ALA A 67 -7.59 2.42 -1.28
CA ALA A 67 -7.33 1.46 -2.34
C ALA A 67 -7.38 0.02 -1.81
N LEU A 68 -7.93 -0.91 -2.58
CA LEU A 68 -7.79 -2.33 -2.29
C LEU A 68 -6.40 -2.80 -2.77
N ALA A 69 -5.48 -2.95 -1.85
CA ALA A 69 -4.08 -3.18 -2.17
C ALA A 69 -3.50 -4.39 -1.41
N PHE A 70 -2.79 -5.27 -2.14
CA PHE A 70 -2.19 -6.46 -1.55
C PHE A 70 -1.02 -6.98 -2.38
N GLY A 71 -0.09 -7.67 -1.70
CA GLY A 71 1.05 -8.32 -2.33
C GLY A 71 0.67 -9.58 -3.10
N ILE A 72 1.38 -9.83 -4.20
CA ILE A 72 1.23 -11.02 -5.05
C ILE A 72 2.60 -11.62 -5.37
N GLY A 73 2.63 -12.90 -5.76
CA GLY A 73 3.86 -13.56 -6.16
C GLY A 73 4.33 -13.15 -7.56
N THR A 74 5.61 -13.43 -7.88
CA THR A 74 6.21 -13.07 -9.17
C THR A 74 5.45 -13.64 -10.38
N SER A 75 4.98 -14.88 -10.30
CA SER A 75 4.17 -15.49 -11.38
C SER A 75 2.80 -14.81 -11.54
N GLU A 76 2.24 -14.30 -10.44
CA GLU A 76 1.00 -13.53 -10.49
C GLU A 76 1.25 -12.13 -11.08
N VAL A 77 2.42 -11.52 -10.81
CA VAL A 77 2.83 -10.26 -11.46
C VAL A 77 2.90 -10.43 -12.98
N GLU A 78 3.55 -11.49 -13.45
CA GLU A 78 3.60 -11.83 -14.89
C GLU A 78 2.19 -11.97 -15.46
N HIS A 79 1.31 -12.73 -14.79
CA HIS A 79 -0.07 -12.92 -15.20
C HIS A 79 -0.85 -11.59 -15.30
N VAL A 80 -0.71 -10.74 -14.29
CA VAL A 80 -1.38 -9.42 -14.27
C VAL A 80 -0.86 -8.51 -15.38
N LEU A 81 0.43 -8.48 -15.62
CA LEU A 81 1.02 -7.69 -16.70
C LEU A 81 0.51 -8.17 -18.08
N ALA A 82 0.37 -9.48 -18.27
CA ALA A 82 -0.10 -10.06 -19.52
C ALA A 82 -1.60 -9.93 -19.75
N THR A 83 -2.41 -10.01 -18.70
CA THR A 83 -3.87 -10.19 -18.82
C THR A 83 -4.72 -9.11 -18.17
N GLN A 84 -4.12 -8.26 -17.32
CA GLN A 84 -4.78 -7.28 -16.47
C GLN A 84 -5.85 -7.90 -15.54
N THR A 85 -5.70 -9.18 -15.24
CA THR A 85 -6.62 -9.93 -14.38
C THR A 85 -5.87 -10.75 -13.34
N LEU A 86 -6.56 -11.08 -12.25
CA LEU A 86 -6.05 -11.97 -11.21
C LEU A 86 -7.21 -12.74 -10.59
N ILE A 87 -7.07 -14.07 -10.52
CA ILE A 87 -8.08 -14.92 -9.87
C ILE A 87 -7.83 -14.89 -8.36
N GLN A 88 -8.81 -14.41 -7.62
CA GLN A 88 -8.71 -14.30 -6.17
C GLN A 88 -9.90 -14.97 -5.47
N LYS A 89 -9.62 -15.61 -4.32
CA LYS A 89 -10.69 -16.05 -3.42
C LYS A 89 -11.29 -14.81 -2.74
N PRO A 90 -12.63 -14.72 -2.62
CA PRO A 90 -13.26 -13.64 -1.86
C PRO A 90 -12.70 -13.56 -0.44
N ALA A 91 -12.24 -12.39 -0.03
CA ALA A 91 -11.84 -12.13 1.35
C ALA A 91 -13.08 -11.89 2.23
N LYS A 92 -12.96 -12.22 3.50
CA LYS A 92 -13.93 -11.79 4.51
C LYS A 92 -13.66 -10.34 4.92
N ASN A 93 -14.67 -9.64 5.38
CA ASN A 93 -14.52 -8.29 5.93
C ASN A 93 -14.35 -8.36 7.44
N MET A 94 -13.39 -7.59 7.96
CA MET A 94 -13.21 -7.35 9.38
C MET A 94 -13.16 -5.85 9.61
N ARG A 95 -13.85 -5.35 10.63
CA ARG A 95 -13.73 -3.97 11.05
C ARG A 95 -13.10 -3.89 12.43
N ILE A 96 -12.07 -3.06 12.56
CA ILE A 96 -11.41 -2.74 13.84
C ILE A 96 -11.61 -1.25 14.09
N THR A 97 -12.31 -0.94 15.16
CA THR A 97 -12.60 0.44 15.56
C THR A 97 -11.71 0.81 16.74
N VAL A 98 -11.00 1.93 16.62
CA VAL A 98 -10.18 2.52 17.68
C VAL A 98 -10.69 3.94 17.93
N ASP A 99 -11.31 4.15 19.06
CA ASP A 99 -11.88 5.44 19.45
C ASP A 99 -11.12 6.06 20.61
N GLY A 100 -11.22 7.37 20.74
CA GLY A 100 -10.62 8.17 21.79
C GLY A 100 -9.43 8.99 21.33
N ASP A 101 -8.86 9.73 22.25
CA ASP A 101 -7.68 10.54 22.02
C ASP A 101 -6.40 9.73 22.33
N LEU A 102 -5.37 9.93 21.55
CA LEU A 102 -4.07 9.28 21.80
C LEU A 102 -3.35 10.01 22.95
N ALA A 103 -2.84 9.25 23.91
CA ALA A 103 -1.99 9.80 24.95
C ALA A 103 -0.69 10.36 24.34
N PRO A 104 -0.07 11.38 24.96
CA PRO A 104 1.20 11.91 24.50
C PRO A 104 2.25 10.81 24.35
N GLY A 105 2.90 10.78 23.18
CA GLY A 105 3.93 9.78 22.83
C GLY A 105 3.41 8.49 22.22
N VAL A 106 2.08 8.27 22.16
CA VAL A 106 1.49 7.13 21.42
C VAL A 106 1.44 7.45 19.95
N THR A 107 1.92 6.54 19.13
CA THR A 107 2.00 6.66 17.67
C THR A 107 1.09 5.65 16.97
N ALA A 108 0.92 5.81 15.66
CA ALA A 108 0.21 4.83 14.83
C ALA A 108 0.79 3.42 14.94
N LYS A 109 2.12 3.31 15.13
CA LYS A 109 2.79 2.03 15.31
C LYS A 109 2.37 1.33 16.61
N ASP A 110 2.20 2.08 17.68
CA ASP A 110 1.73 1.52 18.96
C ASP A 110 0.29 1.00 18.82
N ILE A 111 -0.55 1.71 18.08
CA ILE A 111 -1.94 1.29 17.81
C ILE A 111 -1.95 -0.05 17.08
N ILE A 112 -1.24 -0.16 15.96
CA ILE A 112 -1.27 -1.40 15.18
C ILE A 112 -0.61 -2.56 15.91
N LEU A 113 0.45 -2.32 16.69
CA LEU A 113 1.06 -3.35 17.54
C LEU A 113 0.10 -3.82 18.63
N ALA A 114 -0.66 -2.93 19.25
CA ALA A 114 -1.69 -3.29 20.23
C ALA A 114 -2.81 -4.12 19.59
N ILE A 115 -3.24 -3.76 18.38
CA ILE A 115 -4.22 -4.53 17.60
C ILE A 115 -3.69 -5.94 17.34
N ILE A 116 -2.46 -6.07 16.80
CA ILE A 116 -1.83 -7.37 16.52
C ILE A 116 -1.67 -8.18 17.80
N GLY A 117 -1.27 -7.55 18.90
CA GLY A 117 -1.18 -8.19 20.21
C GLY A 117 -2.52 -8.75 20.69
N LYS A 118 -3.63 -8.11 20.33
CA LYS A 118 -4.99 -8.51 20.72
C LYS A 118 -5.55 -9.62 19.82
N ILE A 119 -5.39 -9.52 18.50
CA ILE A 119 -5.95 -10.50 17.55
C ILE A 119 -5.00 -11.66 17.21
N GLY A 120 -3.71 -11.50 17.51
CA GLY A 120 -2.63 -12.43 17.14
C GLY A 120 -2.17 -12.24 15.69
N THR A 121 -1.02 -12.83 15.36
CA THR A 121 -0.40 -12.73 14.02
C THR A 121 -1.18 -13.46 12.91
N ALA A 122 -2.19 -14.22 13.25
CA ALA A 122 -3.08 -14.93 12.32
C ALA A 122 -4.55 -14.48 12.42
N GLY A 123 -4.86 -13.52 13.29
CA GLY A 123 -6.24 -13.08 13.54
C GLY A 123 -6.94 -12.49 12.32
N GLY A 124 -6.18 -11.85 11.44
CA GLY A 124 -6.65 -11.27 10.17
C GLY A 124 -6.66 -12.22 8.98
N THR A 125 -6.27 -13.50 9.16
CA THR A 125 -6.14 -14.42 8.03
C THR A 125 -7.43 -14.57 7.23
N GLY A 126 -7.32 -14.37 5.92
CA GLY A 126 -8.45 -14.42 4.99
C GLY A 126 -9.38 -13.19 5.03
N HIS A 127 -8.99 -12.13 5.74
CA HIS A 127 -9.76 -10.89 5.83
C HIS A 127 -9.08 -9.71 5.14
N VAL A 128 -9.90 -8.79 4.67
CA VAL A 128 -9.56 -7.38 4.48
C VAL A 128 -10.01 -6.65 5.74
N ILE A 129 -9.09 -5.92 6.38
CA ILE A 129 -9.38 -5.18 7.62
C ILE A 129 -9.67 -3.72 7.29
N GLU A 130 -10.85 -3.23 7.66
CA GLU A 130 -11.16 -1.80 7.73
C GLU A 130 -10.76 -1.29 9.12
N PHE A 131 -9.83 -0.36 9.16
CA PHE A 131 -9.49 0.38 10.38
C PHE A 131 -10.30 1.67 10.44
N ALA A 132 -11.00 1.88 11.54
CA ALA A 132 -11.95 2.98 11.72
C ALA A 132 -11.92 3.51 13.15
N GLY A 133 -12.67 4.57 13.40
CA GLY A 133 -12.81 5.23 14.71
C GLY A 133 -12.05 6.55 14.77
N SER A 134 -12.34 7.33 15.83
CA SER A 134 -11.82 8.69 15.97
C SER A 134 -10.29 8.75 16.09
N ALA A 135 -9.67 7.77 16.74
CA ALA A 135 -8.21 7.69 16.83
C ALA A 135 -7.56 7.42 15.46
N ILE A 136 -8.22 6.66 14.57
CA ILE A 136 -7.72 6.39 13.22
C ILE A 136 -7.92 7.59 12.31
N SER A 137 -9.10 8.20 12.32
CA SER A 137 -9.37 9.38 11.48
C SER A 137 -8.55 10.60 11.88
N GLY A 138 -8.11 10.70 13.14
CA GLY A 138 -7.21 11.74 13.62
C GLY A 138 -5.73 11.56 13.24
N LEU A 139 -5.34 10.46 12.60
CA LEU A 139 -3.97 10.22 12.16
C LEU A 139 -3.64 11.00 10.88
N SER A 140 -2.38 11.43 10.76
CA SER A 140 -1.81 11.87 9.48
C SER A 140 -1.79 10.73 8.47
N MET A 141 -1.61 11.04 7.18
CA MET A 141 -1.53 10.00 6.14
C MET A 141 -0.39 9.02 6.40
N GLU A 142 0.77 9.48 6.89
CA GLU A 142 1.90 8.62 7.25
C GLU A 142 1.53 7.66 8.40
N GLY A 143 0.74 8.14 9.37
CA GLY A 143 0.21 7.30 10.44
C GLY A 143 -0.76 6.24 9.90
N ARG A 144 -1.65 6.62 8.99
CA ARG A 144 -2.58 5.69 8.31
C ARG A 144 -1.84 4.67 7.45
N MET A 145 -0.79 5.11 6.75
CA MET A 145 0.10 4.22 5.99
C MET A 145 0.76 3.19 6.90
N THR A 146 1.23 3.60 8.08
CA THR A 146 1.80 2.68 9.08
C THR A 146 0.78 1.63 9.53
N ILE A 147 -0.46 2.01 9.81
CA ILE A 147 -1.52 1.08 10.20
C ILE A 147 -1.79 0.05 9.09
N CYS A 148 -2.01 0.51 7.86
CA CYS A 148 -2.31 -0.36 6.73
C CYS A 148 -1.10 -1.23 6.33
N ASN A 149 0.12 -0.68 6.38
CA ASN A 149 1.35 -1.40 6.12
C ASN A 149 1.47 -2.63 7.01
N MET A 150 1.24 -2.48 8.31
CA MET A 150 1.40 -3.55 9.29
C MET A 150 0.17 -4.47 9.41
N ALA A 151 -0.85 -4.30 8.60
CA ALA A 151 -1.99 -5.22 8.59
C ALA A 151 -1.58 -6.66 8.21
N ILE A 152 -0.53 -6.80 7.40
CA ILE A 152 0.02 -8.10 6.99
C ILE A 152 0.61 -8.88 8.17
N GLU A 153 1.20 -8.22 9.17
CA GLU A 153 1.72 -8.86 10.39
C GLU A 153 0.60 -9.42 11.28
N GLY A 154 -0.62 -8.89 11.14
CA GLY A 154 -1.83 -9.48 11.71
C GLY A 154 -2.43 -10.61 10.88
N GLY A 155 -1.77 -11.01 9.78
CA GLY A 155 -2.22 -12.05 8.86
C GLY A 155 -3.28 -11.60 7.87
N ALA A 156 -3.63 -10.31 7.83
CA ALA A 156 -4.65 -9.80 6.92
C ALA A 156 -4.16 -9.80 5.47
N ARG A 157 -5.10 -9.92 4.53
CA ARG A 157 -4.82 -9.79 3.11
C ARG A 157 -4.55 -8.34 2.71
N ALA A 158 -5.31 -7.43 3.27
CA ALA A 158 -5.19 -5.99 3.08
C ALA A 158 -5.69 -5.26 4.32
N GLY A 159 -5.20 -4.04 4.53
CA GLY A 159 -5.73 -3.08 5.48
C GLY A 159 -6.26 -1.86 4.73
N MET A 160 -7.37 -1.31 5.15
CA MET A 160 -7.99 -0.17 4.49
C MET A 160 -8.45 0.86 5.51
N ILE A 161 -8.36 2.13 5.14
CA ILE A 161 -8.95 3.27 5.85
C ILE A 161 -9.80 4.02 4.84
N ALA A 162 -11.02 4.40 5.24
CA ALA A 162 -11.91 5.17 4.38
C ALA A 162 -11.27 6.54 4.04
N PRO A 163 -11.24 6.94 2.76
CA PRO A 163 -10.70 8.23 2.37
C PRO A 163 -11.58 9.36 2.93
N ASP A 164 -10.95 10.43 3.37
CA ASP A 164 -11.55 11.63 3.91
C ASP A 164 -10.79 12.89 3.47
N GLU A 165 -11.10 14.04 4.06
CA GLU A 165 -10.45 15.31 3.71
C GLU A 165 -8.93 15.28 3.88
N GLU A 166 -8.39 14.55 4.85
CA GLU A 166 -6.95 14.35 5.03
C GLU A 166 -6.35 13.63 3.81
N THR A 167 -7.03 12.57 3.35
CA THR A 167 -6.61 11.82 2.15
C THR A 167 -6.64 12.71 0.91
N PHE A 168 -7.72 13.47 0.72
CA PHE A 168 -7.85 14.35 -0.45
C PHE A 168 -6.86 15.53 -0.39
N ALA A 169 -6.60 16.09 0.78
CA ALA A 169 -5.60 17.14 0.97
C ALA A 169 -4.19 16.63 0.63
N TYR A 170 -3.84 15.41 1.04
CA TYR A 170 -2.56 14.80 0.72
C TYR A 170 -2.35 14.59 -0.78
N LEU A 171 -3.39 14.15 -1.49
CA LEU A 171 -3.32 13.83 -2.92
C LEU A 171 -3.42 15.06 -3.83
N ARG A 172 -3.98 16.16 -3.33
CA ARG A 172 -4.21 17.37 -4.12
C ARG A 172 -2.92 17.94 -4.69
N GLY A 173 -2.89 18.15 -6.01
CA GLY A 173 -1.75 18.73 -6.71
C GLY A 173 -0.57 17.77 -6.91
N ARG A 174 -0.68 16.51 -6.56
CA ARG A 174 0.35 15.52 -6.91
C ARG A 174 0.42 15.32 -8.42
N PRO A 175 1.62 15.04 -8.98
CA PRO A 175 1.83 15.04 -10.44
C PRO A 175 0.88 14.14 -11.24
N MET A 176 0.57 12.97 -10.70
CA MET A 176 -0.27 11.95 -11.35
C MET A 176 -1.68 11.86 -10.77
N ALA A 177 -2.02 12.71 -9.80
CA ALA A 177 -3.38 12.81 -9.30
C ALA A 177 -4.31 13.40 -10.36
N PRO A 178 -5.59 12.98 -10.42
CA PRO A 178 -6.56 13.58 -11.31
C PRO A 178 -6.62 15.10 -11.12
N GLN A 179 -6.66 15.82 -12.24
CA GLN A 179 -6.82 17.28 -12.26
C GLN A 179 -8.25 17.59 -12.70
N GLY A 180 -9.00 18.28 -11.90
CA GLY A 180 -10.37 18.66 -12.20
C GLY A 180 -11.25 18.73 -10.94
N GLU A 181 -12.53 19.09 -11.14
CA GLU A 181 -13.57 19.09 -10.11
C GLU A 181 -14.04 17.68 -9.76
#